data_3855d6e968afecdb179916081789fd40
#
_entry.id   3855d6e968afecdb179916081789fd40
#
_cell.length_a   1.000
_cell.length_b   1.000
_cell.length_c   1.000
_cell.angle_alpha   90.00
_cell.angle_beta   90.00
_cell.angle_gamma   90.00
#
_symmetry.space_group_name_H-M   'P 1'
#
loop_
_entity.id
_entity.type
_entity.pdbx_description
1 polymer ?
#
loop_
_entity_poly.entity_id
_entity_poly.type
_entity_poly.pdbx_seq_one_letter_code
_entity_poly.pdbx_strand_id
1 'polypeptide(L)'
;PAGERGRWPLHMLLALQLLAMTAAMLFGATAAGQVTSGVGCTQPMARLAEQRRMTDEVNLARSSPEVYANILEQYYRKLGKDRLHRREGRTLRMIEGRPAVTEAITFLRSTKPLPALNLNSCLSQSAQDHVSGTGQSGQTGHRGLDGSDPSERATRRLGYRAHCGENISYGRDSAREHVIALIVDDGVKSRGHRVNIFRESYRSIGIGVGSHARYRNMTVHVLCTDDLPGS
;
A
#
# COMPACT_ATOMS: atom_id res chain seq x y z
N PRO A 1 -62.83 -46.32 27.38
CA PRO A 1 -61.65 -47.09 27.01
C PRO A 1 -60.42 -46.21 26.99
N ALA A 2 -59.53 -46.54 27.91
CA ALA A 2 -58.31 -45.76 28.19
C ALA A 2 -57.23 -46.16 27.20
N GLY A 3 -56.51 -45.16 26.62
CA GLY A 3 -55.32 -45.37 25.80
C GLY A 3 -54.05 -45.37 26.66
N GLU A 4 -53.28 -46.43 26.52
CA GLU A 4 -51.99 -46.66 27.18
C GLU A 4 -50.95 -45.64 26.66
N ARG A 5 -50.31 -44.93 27.60
CA ARG A 5 -49.12 -44.13 27.35
C ARG A 5 -47.87 -45.00 27.50
N GLY A 6 -47.23 -45.32 26.39
CA GLY A 6 -45.95 -46.04 26.38
C GLY A 6 -44.83 -45.24 27.08
N ARG A 7 -44.30 -45.83 28.13
CA ARG A 7 -43.09 -45.40 28.85
C ARG A 7 -41.87 -45.87 28.06
N TRP A 8 -41.04 -44.96 27.59
CA TRP A 8 -39.72 -45.31 27.04
C TRP A 8 -38.74 -45.60 28.18
N PRO A 9 -37.89 -46.62 28.04
CA PRO A 9 -36.95 -46.99 29.10
C PRO A 9 -35.82 -46.00 29.22
N LEU A 10 -35.43 -45.72 30.48
CA LEU A 10 -34.48 -44.72 30.94
C LEU A 10 -33.05 -44.81 30.33
N HIS A 11 -32.71 -45.94 29.71
CA HIS A 11 -31.37 -46.15 29.13
C HIS A 11 -31.21 -45.60 27.71
N MET A 12 -32.28 -45.13 27.04
CA MET A 12 -32.16 -44.45 25.75
C MET A 12 -31.89 -42.97 25.87
N LEU A 13 -32.06 -42.36 27.05
CA LEU A 13 -31.77 -40.93 27.29
C LEU A 13 -30.31 -40.66 27.61
N LEU A 14 -29.53 -41.68 28.00
CA LEU A 14 -28.08 -41.51 28.27
C LEU A 14 -27.18 -41.60 27.03
N ALA A 15 -27.68 -42.21 25.93
CA ALA A 15 -26.90 -42.36 24.70
C ALA A 15 -26.91 -41.10 23.81
N LEU A 16 -27.90 -40.21 23.97
CA LEU A 16 -27.98 -38.97 23.20
C LEU A 16 -27.20 -37.76 23.83
N GLN A 17 -26.79 -37.88 25.08
CA GLN A 17 -26.00 -36.82 25.76
C GLN A 17 -24.49 -36.96 25.57
N LEU A 18 -24.00 -38.10 25.10
CA LEU A 18 -22.57 -38.34 24.84
C LEU A 18 -22.13 -38.00 23.41
N LEU A 19 -23.06 -37.77 22.47
CA LEU A 19 -22.73 -37.35 21.09
C LEU A 19 -22.72 -35.83 20.89
N ALA A 20 -23.13 -35.02 21.88
CA ALA A 20 -23.15 -33.56 21.78
C ALA A 20 -21.90 -32.86 22.34
N MET A 21 -20.95 -33.61 22.91
CA MET A 21 -19.73 -33.04 23.51
C MET A 21 -18.44 -33.21 22.70
N THR A 22 -18.50 -33.80 21.50
CA THR A 22 -17.29 -33.97 20.66
C THR A 22 -17.23 -33.11 19.42
N ALA A 23 -18.18 -32.19 19.19
CA ALA A 23 -18.19 -31.26 18.04
C ALA A 23 -17.78 -29.83 18.37
N ALA A 24 -17.27 -29.52 19.58
CA ALA A 24 -16.94 -28.17 19.99
C ALA A 24 -15.44 -27.88 20.11
N MET A 25 -14.57 -28.69 19.54
CA MET A 25 -13.12 -28.43 19.56
C MET A 25 -12.49 -28.61 18.19
N LEU A 26 -12.86 -27.82 17.21
CA LEU A 26 -12.08 -27.63 15.96
C LEU A 26 -12.38 -26.27 15.30
N PHE A 27 -12.67 -25.22 16.06
CA PHE A 27 -12.41 -23.89 15.59
C PHE A 27 -11.12 -23.42 16.27
N GLY A 28 -10.03 -23.97 15.77
CA GLY A 28 -8.72 -23.41 16.01
C GLY A 28 -8.75 -21.96 15.51
N ALA A 29 -8.52 -21.02 16.44
CA ALA A 29 -8.22 -19.65 16.08
C ALA A 29 -7.12 -19.71 15.02
N THR A 30 -7.44 -19.34 13.78
CA THR A 30 -6.45 -19.11 12.75
C THR A 30 -5.59 -17.95 13.28
N ALA A 31 -4.45 -18.28 13.83
CA ALA A 31 -3.43 -17.31 14.15
C ALA A 31 -3.22 -16.51 12.86
N ALA A 32 -3.49 -15.20 12.93
CA ALA A 32 -3.23 -14.30 11.82
C ALA A 32 -1.75 -14.48 11.45
N GLY A 33 -1.50 -15.18 10.35
CA GLY A 33 -0.15 -15.52 9.92
C GLY A 33 0.66 -14.25 9.71
N GLN A 34 1.76 -14.11 10.43
CA GLN A 34 2.76 -13.08 10.15
C GLN A 34 3.64 -13.57 9.01
N VAL A 35 3.71 -12.79 7.94
CA VAL A 35 4.68 -13.05 6.87
C VAL A 35 5.99 -12.42 7.28
N THR A 36 6.99 -13.27 7.54
CA THR A 36 8.37 -12.83 7.80
C THR A 36 9.14 -12.82 6.50
N SER A 37 9.69 -11.67 6.12
CA SER A 37 10.70 -11.55 5.09
C SER A 37 11.87 -10.74 5.65
N GLY A 38 12.99 -11.40 5.84
CA GLY A 38 14.18 -10.82 6.47
C GLY A 38 14.14 -10.92 8.01
N VAL A 39 15.32 -10.90 8.62
CA VAL A 39 15.50 -11.02 10.06
C VAL A 39 14.80 -9.85 10.79
N GLY A 40 13.69 -10.13 11.47
CA GLY A 40 13.05 -9.22 12.42
C GLY A 40 11.98 -8.27 11.89
N CYS A 41 11.67 -8.24 10.58
CA CYS A 41 10.68 -7.32 10.02
C CYS A 41 9.34 -8.01 9.75
N THR A 42 8.41 -7.97 10.72
CA THR A 42 7.06 -8.52 10.59
C THR A 42 6.04 -7.41 10.35
N GLN A 43 4.94 -7.72 9.63
CA GLN A 43 3.85 -6.80 9.36
C GLN A 43 2.50 -7.41 9.76
N PRO A 44 1.57 -6.65 10.36
CA PRO A 44 0.19 -7.09 10.56
C PRO A 44 -0.47 -7.40 9.22
N MET A 45 -1.27 -8.47 9.14
CA MET A 45 -1.92 -8.93 7.89
C MET A 45 -2.78 -7.85 7.22
N ALA A 46 -3.53 -7.06 8.00
CA ALA A 46 -4.35 -5.98 7.45
C ALA A 46 -3.49 -4.92 6.73
N ARG A 47 -2.34 -4.56 7.30
CA ARG A 47 -1.40 -3.61 6.70
C ARG A 47 -0.73 -4.21 5.47
N LEU A 48 -0.38 -5.48 5.50
CA LEU A 48 0.22 -6.19 4.36
C LEU A 48 -0.71 -6.17 3.13
N ALA A 49 -2.01 -6.33 3.32
CA ALA A 49 -2.97 -6.26 2.22
C ALA A 49 -2.98 -4.87 1.55
N GLU A 50 -2.90 -3.79 2.35
CA GLU A 50 -2.80 -2.41 1.83
C GLU A 50 -1.48 -2.18 1.10
N GLN A 51 -0.37 -2.62 1.68
CA GLN A 51 0.96 -2.53 1.08
C GLN A 51 1.03 -3.26 -0.26
N ARG A 52 0.44 -4.46 -0.36
CA ARG A 52 0.34 -5.22 -1.61
C ARG A 52 -0.46 -4.45 -2.66
N ARG A 53 -1.65 -3.97 -2.34
CA ARG A 53 -2.46 -3.16 -3.29
C ARG A 53 -1.69 -1.98 -3.85
N MET A 54 -0.91 -1.29 -2.99
CA MET A 54 -0.10 -0.16 -3.42
C MET A 54 1.07 -0.60 -4.31
N THR A 55 1.75 -1.68 -3.95
CA THR A 55 2.84 -2.26 -4.72
C THR A 55 2.36 -2.76 -6.09
N ASP A 56 1.20 -3.44 -6.12
CA ASP A 56 0.61 -3.94 -7.36
C ASP A 56 0.27 -2.79 -8.32
N GLU A 57 -0.23 -1.67 -7.80
CA GLU A 57 -0.52 -0.49 -8.63
C GLU A 57 0.76 0.16 -9.17
N VAL A 58 1.83 0.27 -8.37
CA VAL A 58 3.15 0.72 -8.85
C VAL A 58 3.70 -0.24 -9.91
N ASN A 59 3.59 -1.54 -9.68
CA ASN A 59 4.08 -2.57 -10.59
C ASN A 59 3.29 -2.61 -11.91
N LEU A 60 1.98 -2.36 -11.85
CA LEU A 60 1.17 -2.20 -13.07
C LEU A 60 1.70 -1.03 -13.93
N ALA A 61 2.01 0.12 -13.32
CA ALA A 61 2.57 1.25 -14.05
C ALA A 61 3.94 0.92 -14.65
N ARG A 62 4.81 0.22 -13.91
CA ARG A 62 6.15 -0.16 -14.36
C ARG A 62 6.12 -1.21 -15.47
N SER A 63 5.35 -2.28 -15.30
CA SER A 63 5.33 -3.43 -16.23
C SER A 63 4.47 -3.20 -17.47
N SER A 64 3.49 -2.30 -17.38
CA SER A 64 2.52 -2.04 -18.46
C SER A 64 2.26 -0.53 -18.58
N PRO A 65 3.28 0.28 -18.91
CA PRO A 65 3.16 1.74 -18.88
C PRO A 65 2.13 2.26 -19.90
N GLU A 66 1.96 1.63 -21.05
CA GLU A 66 0.92 2.00 -22.02
C GLU A 66 -0.50 1.79 -21.47
N VAL A 67 -0.73 0.67 -20.78
CA VAL A 67 -2.01 0.42 -20.09
C VAL A 67 -2.25 1.49 -19.03
N TYR A 68 -1.20 1.87 -18.29
CA TYR A 68 -1.29 2.91 -17.28
C TYR A 68 -1.55 4.30 -17.88
N ALA A 69 -1.03 4.60 -19.06
CA ALA A 69 -1.37 5.81 -19.81
C ALA A 69 -2.88 5.92 -20.09
N ASN A 70 -3.50 4.81 -20.51
CA ASN A 70 -4.95 4.75 -20.75
C ASN A 70 -5.75 4.94 -19.45
N ILE A 71 -5.25 4.41 -18.32
CA ILE A 71 -5.84 4.66 -17.00
C ILE A 71 -5.80 6.16 -16.65
N LEU A 72 -4.67 6.83 -16.88
CA LEU A 72 -4.54 8.28 -16.67
C LEU A 72 -5.51 9.08 -17.55
N GLU A 73 -5.63 8.75 -18.82
CA GLU A 73 -6.57 9.40 -19.72
C GLU A 73 -8.01 9.31 -19.22
N GLN A 74 -8.43 8.11 -18.82
CA GLN A 74 -9.76 7.88 -18.28
C GLN A 74 -9.97 8.64 -16.96
N TYR A 75 -8.98 8.59 -16.04
CA TYR A 75 -9.04 9.26 -14.74
C TYR A 75 -9.23 10.76 -14.89
N TYR A 76 -8.48 11.39 -15.82
CA TYR A 76 -8.52 12.83 -16.02
C TYR A 76 -9.45 13.32 -17.15
N ARG A 77 -10.25 12.44 -17.73
CA ARG A 77 -11.18 12.78 -18.82
C ARG A 77 -12.07 13.98 -18.49
N LYS A 78 -12.48 14.11 -17.23
CA LYS A 78 -13.32 15.19 -16.72
C LYS A 78 -12.54 16.37 -16.11
N LEU A 79 -11.21 16.43 -16.27
CA LEU A 79 -10.43 17.56 -15.81
C LEU A 79 -10.80 18.82 -16.59
N GLY A 80 -11.29 19.84 -15.89
CA GLY A 80 -11.70 21.12 -16.46
C GLY A 80 -10.50 22.01 -16.87
N LYS A 81 -10.77 23.00 -17.74
CA LYS A 81 -9.79 24.07 -18.06
C LYS A 81 -9.42 24.92 -16.85
N ASP A 82 -10.30 24.97 -15.86
CA ASP A 82 -10.13 25.64 -14.56
C ASP A 82 -9.14 24.90 -13.63
N ARG A 83 -8.51 23.84 -14.11
CA ARG A 83 -7.61 22.95 -13.34
C ARG A 83 -8.31 22.25 -12.16
N LEU A 84 -9.62 22.13 -12.20
CA LEU A 84 -10.40 21.41 -11.22
C LEU A 84 -10.73 20.00 -11.73
N HIS A 85 -10.23 19.00 -11.04
CA HIS A 85 -10.59 17.61 -11.25
C HIS A 85 -11.76 17.26 -10.31
N ARG A 86 -12.96 17.24 -10.89
CA ARG A 86 -14.20 16.97 -10.17
C ARG A 86 -14.48 15.48 -10.19
N ARG A 87 -14.61 14.92 -9.01
CA ARG A 87 -14.98 13.52 -8.79
C ARG A 87 -16.15 13.48 -7.82
N GLU A 88 -16.82 12.33 -7.76
CA GLU A 88 -17.92 12.11 -6.84
C GLU A 88 -17.47 12.46 -5.40
N GLY A 89 -18.19 13.37 -4.75
CA GLY A 89 -17.93 13.84 -3.40
C GLY A 89 -16.67 14.71 -3.21
N ARG A 90 -15.86 14.97 -4.26
CA ARG A 90 -14.61 15.72 -4.14
C ARG A 90 -14.24 16.54 -5.36
N THR A 91 -13.56 17.67 -5.10
CA THR A 91 -12.87 18.45 -6.12
C THR A 91 -11.41 18.64 -5.74
N LEU A 92 -10.50 18.23 -6.61
CA LEU A 92 -9.07 18.45 -6.46
C LEU A 92 -8.66 19.62 -7.36
N ARG A 93 -7.99 20.61 -6.76
CA ARG A 93 -7.35 21.68 -7.52
C ARG A 93 -5.95 21.22 -7.90
N MET A 94 -5.65 21.24 -9.18
CA MET A 94 -4.32 20.99 -9.71
C MET A 94 -3.54 22.29 -9.90
N ILE A 95 -2.23 22.23 -9.82
CA ILE A 95 -1.34 23.39 -9.98
C ILE A 95 -1.12 23.65 -11.47
N GLU A 96 -0.69 22.67 -12.22
CA GLU A 96 -0.45 22.73 -13.66
C GLU A 96 -1.68 22.26 -14.46
N GLY A 97 -2.36 21.21 -13.96
CA GLY A 97 -3.55 20.65 -14.59
C GLY A 97 -3.24 19.81 -15.83
N ARG A 98 -3.95 20.07 -16.95
CA ARG A 98 -3.79 19.29 -18.18
C ARG A 98 -2.37 19.15 -18.70
N PRO A 99 -1.50 20.17 -18.69
CA PRO A 99 -0.12 20.02 -19.12
C PRO A 99 0.63 18.89 -18.41
N ALA A 100 0.55 18.83 -17.06
CA ALA A 100 1.21 17.77 -16.29
C ALA A 100 0.64 16.38 -16.61
N VAL A 101 -0.67 16.28 -16.80
CA VAL A 101 -1.35 15.03 -17.18
C VAL A 101 -0.90 14.56 -18.57
N THR A 102 -0.90 15.45 -19.56
CA THR A 102 -0.48 15.14 -20.93
C THR A 102 0.98 14.72 -20.99
N GLU A 103 1.85 15.41 -20.25
CA GLU A 103 3.26 15.07 -20.12
C GLU A 103 3.43 13.65 -19.52
N ALA A 104 2.69 13.32 -18.45
CA ALA A 104 2.74 12.00 -17.83
C ALA A 104 2.27 10.88 -18.78
N ILE A 105 1.21 11.13 -19.56
CA ILE A 105 0.70 10.18 -20.54
C ILE A 105 1.74 9.97 -21.67
N THR A 106 2.34 11.06 -22.18
CA THR A 106 3.39 10.98 -23.20
C THR A 106 4.60 10.20 -22.68
N PHE A 107 5.04 10.48 -21.46
CA PHE A 107 6.11 9.75 -20.79
C PHE A 107 5.81 8.25 -20.72
N LEU A 108 4.63 7.88 -20.22
CA LEU A 108 4.23 6.47 -20.09
C LEU A 108 4.20 5.74 -21.43
N ARG A 109 3.71 6.38 -22.51
CA ARG A 109 3.66 5.81 -23.85
C ARG A 109 5.03 5.60 -24.48
N SER A 110 6.02 6.39 -24.08
CA SER A 110 7.40 6.26 -24.56
C SER A 110 8.27 5.38 -23.66
N THR A 111 7.79 5.02 -22.46
CA THR A 111 8.54 4.23 -21.49
C THR A 111 8.47 2.74 -21.82
N LYS A 112 9.63 2.07 -21.84
CA LYS A 112 9.68 0.61 -21.94
C LYS A 112 9.21 -0.04 -20.64
N PRO A 113 8.55 -1.21 -20.71
CA PRO A 113 8.24 -1.99 -19.50
C PRO A 113 9.48 -2.25 -18.65
N LEU A 114 9.32 -2.09 -17.35
CA LEU A 114 10.36 -2.35 -16.34
C LEU A 114 9.95 -3.54 -15.46
N PRO A 115 10.93 -4.25 -14.88
CA PRO A 115 10.66 -5.31 -13.91
C PRO A 115 9.81 -4.82 -12.73
N ALA A 116 8.96 -5.69 -12.22
CA ALA A 116 8.22 -5.46 -10.99
C ALA A 116 9.18 -5.30 -9.80
N LEU A 117 8.78 -4.48 -8.84
CA LEU A 117 9.45 -4.31 -7.55
C LEU A 117 8.97 -5.36 -6.56
N ASN A 118 9.87 -5.90 -5.77
CA ASN A 118 9.57 -6.83 -4.69
C ASN A 118 9.14 -6.06 -3.43
N LEU A 119 7.98 -6.39 -2.85
CA LEU A 119 7.58 -5.81 -1.57
C LEU A 119 8.49 -6.33 -0.45
N ASN A 120 9.17 -5.40 0.22
CA ASN A 120 10.10 -5.69 1.32
C ASN A 120 9.55 -5.21 2.66
N SER A 121 9.47 -6.10 3.65
CA SER A 121 8.87 -5.81 4.96
C SER A 121 9.69 -4.82 5.78
N CYS A 122 11.02 -4.87 5.70
CA CYS A 122 11.89 -3.94 6.43
C CYS A 122 11.81 -2.53 5.85
N LEU A 123 11.78 -2.40 4.53
CA LEU A 123 11.52 -1.12 3.87
C LEU A 123 10.11 -0.59 4.21
N SER A 124 9.11 -1.48 4.31
CA SER A 124 7.76 -1.09 4.71
C SER A 124 7.71 -0.61 6.15
N GLN A 125 8.51 -1.17 7.06
CA GLN A 125 8.65 -0.63 8.41
C GLN A 125 9.34 0.74 8.40
N SER A 126 10.40 0.92 7.60
CA SER A 126 11.04 2.23 7.42
C SER A 126 10.06 3.30 6.94
N ALA A 127 9.25 2.98 5.94
CA ALA A 127 8.19 3.85 5.45
C ALA A 127 7.14 4.13 6.53
N GLN A 128 6.77 3.11 7.32
CA GLN A 128 5.78 3.23 8.39
C GLN A 128 6.31 4.08 9.57
N ASP A 129 7.60 4.06 9.86
CA ASP A 129 8.21 4.94 10.86
C ASP A 129 7.98 6.41 10.50
N HIS A 130 8.15 6.76 9.22
CA HIS A 130 7.87 8.12 8.74
C HIS A 130 6.39 8.48 8.85
N VAL A 131 5.49 7.58 8.44
CA VAL A 131 4.03 7.78 8.59
C VAL A 131 3.65 7.98 10.05
N SER A 132 4.15 7.14 10.96
CA SER A 132 3.83 7.21 12.37
C SER A 132 4.37 8.47 13.05
N GLY A 133 5.55 8.92 12.63
CA GLY A 133 6.16 10.14 13.15
C GLY A 133 5.45 11.40 12.65
N THR A 134 5.27 11.55 11.34
CA THR A 134 4.82 12.82 10.73
C THR A 134 3.30 12.91 10.54
N GLY A 135 2.60 11.77 10.44
CA GLY A 135 1.17 11.75 10.15
C GLY A 135 0.32 12.51 11.18
N GLN A 136 0.53 12.26 12.46
CA GLN A 136 -0.23 12.91 13.53
C GLN A 136 0.12 14.39 13.72
N SER A 137 1.38 14.77 13.48
CA SER A 137 1.81 16.18 13.57
C SER A 137 1.33 17.01 12.38
N GLY A 138 0.93 16.38 11.28
CA GLY A 138 0.58 17.06 10.04
C GLY A 138 1.78 17.64 9.28
N GLN A 139 3.02 17.25 9.67
CA GLN A 139 4.23 17.65 8.96
C GLN A 139 4.31 16.96 7.60
N THR A 140 4.80 17.68 6.60
CA THR A 140 5.03 17.18 5.24
C THR A 140 6.52 17.16 4.89
N GLY A 141 6.87 16.40 3.85
CA GLY A 141 8.24 16.28 3.37
C GLY A 141 8.94 15.03 3.89
N HIS A 142 10.22 14.91 3.58
CA HIS A 142 10.99 13.68 3.73
C HIS A 142 11.72 13.54 5.08
N ARG A 143 11.85 14.62 5.85
CA ARG A 143 12.47 14.58 7.18
C ARG A 143 11.53 14.04 8.23
N GLY A 144 11.98 13.03 8.99
CA GLY A 144 11.28 12.54 10.16
C GLY A 144 11.28 13.55 11.31
N LEU A 145 10.39 13.38 12.30
CA LEU A 145 10.40 14.23 13.50
C LEU A 145 11.71 14.12 14.30
N ASP A 146 12.40 12.99 14.18
CA ASP A 146 13.73 12.74 14.76
C ASP A 146 14.87 13.33 13.91
N GLY A 147 14.56 14.06 12.85
CA GLY A 147 15.50 14.63 11.90
C GLY A 147 16.05 13.64 10.88
N SER A 148 15.66 12.35 10.93
CA SER A 148 16.16 11.34 10.02
C SER A 148 15.74 11.60 8.56
N ASP A 149 16.64 11.26 7.63
CA ASP A 149 16.32 11.17 6.21
C ASP A 149 15.83 9.76 5.82
N PRO A 150 15.31 9.59 4.58
CA PRO A 150 14.80 8.30 4.12
C PRO A 150 15.84 7.18 4.13
N SER A 151 17.10 7.48 3.76
CA SER A 151 18.18 6.49 3.71
C SER A 151 18.59 6.03 5.10
N GLU A 152 18.60 6.94 6.07
CA GLU A 152 18.86 6.61 7.49
C GLU A 152 17.77 5.69 8.05
N ARG A 153 16.51 5.96 7.77
CA ARG A 153 15.38 5.10 8.19
C ARG A 153 15.47 3.72 7.55
N ALA A 154 15.75 3.67 6.23
CA ALA A 154 15.92 2.41 5.50
C ALA A 154 17.09 1.61 6.08
N THR A 155 18.26 2.23 6.27
CA THR A 155 19.46 1.61 6.84
C THR A 155 19.19 1.02 8.23
N ARG A 156 18.49 1.74 9.11
CA ARG A 156 18.12 1.25 10.45
C ARG A 156 17.30 -0.04 10.40
N ARG A 157 16.39 -0.14 9.43
CA ARG A 157 15.50 -1.30 9.29
C ARG A 157 16.12 -2.47 8.54
N LEU A 158 16.96 -2.18 7.55
CA LEU A 158 17.66 -3.20 6.77
C LEU A 158 18.90 -3.77 7.48
N GLY A 159 19.54 -2.99 8.35
CA GLY A 159 20.81 -3.34 8.98
C GLY A 159 22.04 -3.10 8.10
N TYR A 160 21.86 -2.58 6.87
CA TYR A 160 22.92 -2.22 5.93
C TYR A 160 22.53 -1.00 5.10
N ARG A 161 23.49 -0.34 4.47
CA ARG A 161 23.21 0.82 3.61
C ARG A 161 22.63 0.37 2.27
N ALA A 162 21.55 1.01 1.84
CA ALA A 162 20.94 0.81 0.54
C ALA A 162 20.75 2.16 -0.14
N HIS A 163 20.81 2.18 -1.48
CA HIS A 163 20.48 3.36 -2.26
C HIS A 163 18.97 3.41 -2.48
N CYS A 164 18.32 4.31 -1.79
CA CYS A 164 16.87 4.44 -1.80
C CYS A 164 16.41 5.84 -2.21
N GLY A 165 15.26 5.87 -2.89
CA GLY A 165 14.45 7.07 -3.05
C GLY A 165 13.17 6.94 -2.25
N GLU A 166 12.55 8.07 -1.93
CA GLU A 166 11.27 8.11 -1.23
C GLU A 166 10.26 8.94 -2.00
N ASN A 167 9.05 8.41 -2.12
CA ASN A 167 7.89 9.16 -2.60
C ASN A 167 6.86 9.26 -1.49
N ILE A 168 6.23 10.43 -1.36
CA ILE A 168 5.14 10.65 -0.40
C ILE A 168 3.93 11.21 -1.14
N SER A 169 2.76 10.63 -0.88
CA SER A 169 1.50 11.14 -1.41
C SER A 169 0.49 11.33 -0.29
N TYR A 170 -0.28 12.42 -0.37
CA TYR A 170 -1.21 12.84 0.66
C TYR A 170 -2.64 12.92 0.14
N GLY A 171 -3.61 12.56 1.01
CA GLY A 171 -5.01 12.89 0.83
C GLY A 171 -5.68 12.23 -0.37
N ARG A 172 -5.36 11.00 -0.72
CA ARG A 172 -5.99 10.21 -1.78
C ARG A 172 -6.81 9.08 -1.19
N ASP A 173 -7.83 8.61 -1.91
CA ASP A 173 -8.79 7.66 -1.36
C ASP A 173 -8.49 6.19 -1.74
N SER A 174 -7.55 5.95 -2.65
CA SER A 174 -7.18 4.61 -3.09
C SER A 174 -5.71 4.51 -3.49
N ALA A 175 -5.18 3.29 -3.52
CA ALA A 175 -3.84 3.01 -4.03
C ALA A 175 -3.62 3.60 -5.42
N ARG A 176 -4.59 3.41 -6.32
CA ARG A 176 -4.55 3.98 -7.67
C ARG A 176 -4.42 5.49 -7.67
N GLU A 177 -5.17 6.19 -6.84
CA GLU A 177 -5.11 7.65 -6.79
C GLU A 177 -3.79 8.17 -6.25
N HIS A 178 -3.21 7.47 -5.25
CA HIS A 178 -1.88 7.80 -4.75
C HIS A 178 -0.82 7.63 -5.85
N VAL A 179 -0.82 6.51 -6.56
CA VAL A 179 0.17 6.23 -7.62
C VAL A 179 -0.03 7.15 -8.83
N ILE A 180 -1.27 7.42 -9.25
CA ILE A 180 -1.57 8.43 -10.28
C ILE A 180 -1.00 9.80 -9.89
N ALA A 181 -1.21 10.22 -8.65
CA ALA A 181 -0.71 11.52 -8.19
C ALA A 181 0.82 11.59 -8.24
N LEU A 182 1.52 10.53 -7.86
CA LEU A 182 2.99 10.43 -7.92
C LEU A 182 3.52 10.39 -9.37
N ILE A 183 2.80 9.78 -10.30
CA ILE A 183 3.20 9.70 -11.70
C ILE A 183 2.94 11.01 -12.44
N VAL A 184 1.77 11.64 -12.22
CA VAL A 184 1.47 12.96 -12.81
C VAL A 184 2.38 14.02 -12.22
N ASP A 185 2.63 13.95 -10.94
CA ASP A 185 3.57 14.80 -10.18
C ASP A 185 3.29 16.30 -10.38
N ASP A 186 2.00 16.65 -10.32
CA ASP A 186 1.48 17.99 -10.60
C ASP A 186 2.05 19.02 -9.62
N GLY A 187 2.71 20.05 -10.15
CA GLY A 187 3.37 21.11 -9.39
C GLY A 187 4.81 20.80 -8.98
N VAL A 188 5.34 19.63 -9.28
CA VAL A 188 6.74 19.25 -9.04
C VAL A 188 7.51 19.24 -10.36
N LYS A 189 8.17 20.34 -10.69
CA LYS A 189 8.84 20.53 -12.00
C LYS A 189 9.85 19.43 -12.35
N SER A 190 10.54 18.88 -11.36
CA SER A 190 11.53 17.82 -11.55
C SER A 190 10.91 16.45 -11.89
N ARG A 191 9.61 16.29 -11.66
CA ARG A 191 8.92 14.98 -11.73
C ARG A 191 9.61 13.89 -10.90
N GLY A 192 10.15 14.29 -9.75
CA GLY A 192 10.99 13.44 -8.91
C GLY A 192 10.31 12.15 -8.46
N HIS A 193 9.00 12.21 -8.16
CA HIS A 193 8.27 11.01 -7.75
C HIS A 193 8.09 10.03 -8.93
N ARG A 194 7.80 10.53 -10.14
CA ARG A 194 7.74 9.71 -11.35
C ARG A 194 9.10 9.12 -11.67
N VAL A 195 10.18 9.91 -11.59
CA VAL A 195 11.56 9.44 -11.81
C VAL A 195 11.89 8.29 -10.86
N ASN A 196 11.51 8.37 -9.59
CA ASN A 196 11.71 7.27 -8.63
C ASN A 196 10.93 6.02 -9.02
N ILE A 197 9.65 6.15 -9.40
CA ILE A 197 8.83 4.99 -9.79
C ILE A 197 9.44 4.26 -10.99
N PHE A 198 9.97 4.99 -11.97
CA PHE A 198 10.50 4.42 -13.21
C PHE A 198 12.03 4.29 -13.22
N ARG A 199 12.69 4.39 -12.08
CA ARG A 199 14.14 4.14 -12.00
C ARG A 199 14.43 2.66 -12.24
N GLU A 200 15.27 2.39 -13.27
CA GLU A 200 15.59 1.04 -13.71
C GLU A 200 16.38 0.22 -12.67
N SER A 201 17.21 0.88 -11.87
CA SER A 201 18.03 0.19 -10.86
C SER A 201 17.27 -0.24 -9.62
N TYR A 202 16.06 0.25 -9.38
CA TYR A 202 15.28 -0.17 -8.22
C TYR A 202 14.70 -1.56 -8.40
N ARG A 203 14.76 -2.37 -7.33
CA ARG A 203 14.28 -3.75 -7.28
C ARG A 203 13.29 -4.00 -6.16
N SER A 204 13.38 -3.24 -5.07
CA SER A 204 12.56 -3.42 -3.88
C SER A 204 11.75 -2.17 -3.56
N ILE A 205 10.58 -2.37 -2.97
CA ILE A 205 9.71 -1.31 -2.49
C ILE A 205 9.21 -1.63 -1.08
N GLY A 206 9.17 -0.59 -0.23
CA GLY A 206 8.49 -0.63 1.06
C GLY A 206 7.37 0.39 1.09
N ILE A 207 6.23 0.03 1.69
CA ILE A 207 5.04 0.87 1.75
C ILE A 207 4.64 1.14 3.20
N GLY A 208 4.53 2.42 3.55
CA GLY A 208 3.87 2.91 4.77
C GLY A 208 2.55 3.58 4.43
N VAL A 209 1.50 3.32 5.23
CA VAL A 209 0.19 3.95 5.07
C VAL A 209 -0.37 4.35 6.42
N GLY A 210 -1.08 5.48 6.48
CA GLY A 210 -1.71 5.92 7.71
C GLY A 210 -2.45 7.24 7.59
N SER A 211 -3.00 7.68 8.73
CA SER A 211 -3.67 8.97 8.82
C SER A 211 -2.68 10.13 8.78
N HIS A 212 -3.16 11.29 8.33
CA HIS A 212 -2.40 12.54 8.32
C HIS A 212 -3.32 13.68 8.79
N ALA A 213 -2.91 14.41 9.82
CA ALA A 213 -3.75 15.41 10.48
C ALA A 213 -4.26 16.48 9.51
N ARG A 214 -3.44 16.93 8.56
CA ARG A 214 -3.82 17.98 7.59
C ARG A 214 -4.50 17.42 6.35
N TYR A 215 -4.15 16.20 5.90
CA TYR A 215 -4.58 15.65 4.61
C TYR A 215 -5.42 14.39 4.73
N ARG A 216 -5.86 14.02 5.92
CA ARG A 216 -6.62 12.81 6.28
C ARG A 216 -5.78 11.53 6.23
N ASN A 217 -5.05 11.30 5.16
CA ASN A 217 -4.18 10.15 4.99
C ASN A 217 -2.89 10.51 4.24
N MET A 218 -1.92 9.61 4.35
CA MET A 218 -0.68 9.65 3.59
C MET A 218 -0.20 8.24 3.27
N THR A 219 0.60 8.14 2.22
CA THR A 219 1.38 6.95 1.91
C THR A 219 2.83 7.33 1.64
N VAL A 220 3.74 6.48 2.07
CA VAL A 220 5.19 6.61 1.87
C VAL A 220 5.68 5.39 1.12
N HIS A 221 6.37 5.59 0.01
CA HIS A 221 6.98 4.55 -0.81
C HIS A 221 8.50 4.71 -0.73
N VAL A 222 9.19 3.74 -0.14
CA VAL A 222 10.66 3.66 -0.13
C VAL A 222 11.07 2.67 -1.21
N LEU A 223 11.81 3.15 -2.23
CA LEU A 223 12.21 2.34 -3.38
C LEU A 223 13.73 2.22 -3.37
N CYS A 224 14.26 1.00 -3.41
CA CYS A 224 15.70 0.76 -3.23
C CYS A 224 16.27 -0.17 -4.32
N THR A 225 17.58 -0.02 -4.56
CA THR A 225 18.36 -1.04 -5.25
C THR A 225 18.51 -2.27 -4.35
N ASP A 226 18.60 -3.47 -4.94
CA ASP A 226 18.87 -4.70 -4.17
C ASP A 226 20.39 -4.91 -4.02
N ASP A 227 21.08 -3.93 -3.45
CA ASP A 227 22.47 -4.11 -3.05
C ASP A 227 22.51 -4.94 -1.75
N LEU A 228 22.09 -6.20 -1.83
CA LEU A 228 22.26 -7.13 -0.72
C LEU A 228 23.75 -7.38 -0.52
N PRO A 229 24.28 -7.30 0.71
CA PRO A 229 25.66 -7.70 0.98
C PRO A 229 25.83 -9.17 0.59
N GLY A 230 26.61 -9.46 -0.45
CA GLY A 230 26.95 -10.82 -0.87
C GLY A 230 26.14 -11.41 -2.02
N SER A 231 25.40 -10.58 -2.85
CA SER A 231 24.85 -11.03 -4.13
C SER A 231 25.81 -10.82 -5.29
#